data_002d41528160c18daf3e084065481416
#
_entry.id   002d41528160c18daf3e084065481416
#
_cell.length_a   1.000
_cell.length_b   1.000
_cell.length_c   1.000
_cell.angle_alpha   90.00
_cell.angle_beta   90.00
_cell.angle_gamma   90.00
#
_symmetry.space_group_name_H-M   'P 1'
#
loop_
_entity.id
_entity.type
_entity.pdbx_description
1 polymer ?
#
loop_
_entity_poly.entity_id
_entity_poly.type
_entity_poly.pdbx_seq_one_letter_code
_entity_poly.pdbx_strand_id
1 'polypeptide(L)'
;MVTSSIVCHETEINYLKKLKEKKVYTGVMGSFCTTLPDLYLKQANFVVSGEPEFFFLNQDIKKIINEKPSGILKNLGNSSLDDLPYPSWDQTFKYGGPRAFFISLFQKTIPILYSRGCPYSCFHYCTYPTQQGRVVRRRSVDNLIGEIEYWSKNYNIKNFLFRDPVFSINNKLTLEVCKKIKEAGLKIKFGIETHLNNLSEDLAKELYDCGLRYIEVGIESVTDKVIKASKRFSIEKEKEITLIKSIEKIGIKIKTMFIYGLPLDDLKTCQDSLDFAKKINASYSQYNIFTPYPGTPIYKEYEEKIISNKYEDFSQTNLVFKHDKLSKKDLSNMISKSYRDYYLRTDYFFKIFKNIFKKLSVTS
;
A
#
# COMPACT_ATOMS: atom_id res chain seq x y z
N MET A 1 2.61 -21.67 -11.70
CA MET A 1 2.27 -20.93 -10.46
C MET A 1 1.21 -19.86 -10.76
N VAL A 2 0.23 -19.70 -9.86
CA VAL A 2 -0.78 -18.64 -9.92
C VAL A 2 -0.61 -17.72 -8.69
N THR A 3 -0.63 -16.42 -8.90
CA THR A 3 -0.58 -15.44 -7.79
C THR A 3 -1.99 -15.12 -7.33
N SER A 4 -2.23 -15.21 -6.03
CA SER A 4 -3.57 -15.01 -5.45
C SER A 4 -3.80 -13.57 -5.00
N SER A 5 -5.02 -13.10 -5.24
CA SER A 5 -5.54 -11.82 -4.76
C SER A 5 -7.01 -11.95 -4.38
N ILE A 6 -7.44 -11.32 -3.29
CA ILE A 6 -8.83 -11.41 -2.83
C ILE A 6 -9.82 -10.95 -3.91
N VAL A 7 -9.51 -9.85 -4.61
CA VAL A 7 -10.39 -9.27 -5.65
C VAL A 7 -10.38 -10.03 -7.00
N CYS A 8 -9.49 -11.01 -7.16
CA CYS A 8 -9.41 -11.84 -8.37
C CYS A 8 -9.75 -13.31 -8.10
N HIS A 9 -10.19 -13.64 -6.89
CA HIS A 9 -10.35 -15.02 -6.40
C HIS A 9 -11.18 -15.90 -7.35
N GLU A 10 -12.34 -15.45 -7.78
CA GLU A 10 -13.20 -16.23 -8.68
C GLU A 10 -12.52 -16.52 -10.02
N THR A 11 -11.88 -15.53 -10.61
CA THR A 11 -11.10 -15.68 -11.85
C THR A 11 -9.96 -16.69 -11.69
N GLU A 12 -9.24 -16.60 -10.59
CA GLU A 12 -8.13 -17.52 -10.25
C GLU A 12 -8.62 -18.96 -10.06
N ILE A 13 -9.69 -19.15 -9.31
CA ILE A 13 -10.31 -20.47 -9.11
C ILE A 13 -10.80 -21.07 -10.42
N ASN A 14 -11.47 -20.28 -11.28
CA ASN A 14 -11.93 -20.75 -12.58
C ASN A 14 -10.77 -21.13 -13.52
N TYR A 15 -9.66 -20.39 -13.44
CA TYR A 15 -8.45 -20.74 -14.17
C TYR A 15 -7.81 -22.04 -13.66
N LEU A 16 -7.71 -22.20 -12.35
CA LEU A 16 -7.19 -23.42 -11.72
C LEU A 16 -8.04 -24.65 -12.03
N LYS A 17 -9.37 -24.54 -12.07
CA LYS A 17 -10.28 -25.63 -12.52
C LYS A 17 -9.92 -26.11 -13.93
N LYS A 18 -9.77 -25.18 -14.89
CA LYS A 18 -9.39 -25.51 -16.26
C LYS A 18 -8.02 -26.19 -16.36
N LEU A 19 -7.06 -25.79 -15.52
CA LEU A 19 -5.74 -26.42 -15.46
C LEU A 19 -5.82 -27.84 -14.86
N LYS A 20 -6.64 -28.02 -13.82
CA LYS A 20 -6.89 -29.31 -13.17
C LYS A 20 -7.52 -30.32 -14.15
N GLU A 21 -8.50 -29.91 -14.93
CA GLU A 21 -9.13 -30.72 -16.00
C GLU A 21 -8.08 -31.22 -17.02
N LYS A 22 -7.09 -30.36 -17.32
CA LYS A 22 -5.96 -30.70 -18.20
C LYS A 22 -4.84 -31.46 -17.49
N LYS A 23 -5.02 -31.86 -16.23
CA LYS A 23 -4.03 -32.57 -15.39
C LYS A 23 -2.72 -31.81 -15.24
N VAL A 24 -2.73 -30.47 -15.30
CA VAL A 24 -1.54 -29.64 -15.11
C VAL A 24 -1.24 -29.55 -13.60
N TYR A 25 0.01 -29.83 -13.22
CA TYR A 25 0.50 -29.65 -11.86
C TYR A 25 0.60 -28.16 -11.54
N THR A 26 -0.13 -27.69 -10.53
CA THR A 26 -0.29 -26.27 -10.23
C THR A 26 0.03 -25.95 -8.79
N GLY A 27 0.62 -24.78 -8.57
CA GLY A 27 0.80 -24.18 -7.26
C GLY A 27 0.25 -22.74 -7.21
N VAL A 28 -0.15 -22.31 -6.04
CA VAL A 28 -0.63 -20.96 -5.78
C VAL A 28 0.22 -20.28 -4.72
N MET A 29 0.46 -18.98 -4.87
CA MET A 29 1.22 -18.15 -3.93
C MET A 29 0.57 -16.78 -3.77
N GLY A 30 0.93 -16.06 -2.72
CA GLY A 30 0.47 -14.69 -2.46
C GLY A 30 -0.28 -14.55 -1.15
N SER A 31 -0.74 -13.33 -0.88
CA SER A 31 -1.30 -12.98 0.44
C SER A 31 -2.63 -13.67 0.72
N PHE A 32 -3.52 -13.76 -0.27
CA PHE A 32 -4.84 -14.30 -0.03
C PHE A 32 -4.84 -15.82 0.15
N CYS A 33 -4.11 -16.58 -0.66
CA CYS A 33 -3.97 -18.02 -0.46
C CYS A 33 -3.16 -18.37 0.82
N THR A 34 -2.29 -17.48 1.28
CA THR A 34 -1.62 -17.62 2.58
C THR A 34 -2.63 -17.54 3.72
N THR A 35 -3.60 -16.66 3.61
CA THR A 35 -4.63 -16.46 4.63
C THR A 35 -5.70 -17.57 4.62
N LEU A 36 -6.14 -18.00 3.44
CA LEU A 36 -7.19 -19.00 3.24
C LEU A 36 -6.73 -20.08 2.24
N PRO A 37 -5.76 -20.93 2.63
CA PRO A 37 -5.16 -21.91 1.72
C PRO A 37 -6.14 -22.97 1.22
N ASP A 38 -7.10 -23.37 2.05
CA ASP A 38 -8.06 -24.43 1.73
C ASP A 38 -8.97 -24.07 0.55
N LEU A 39 -9.20 -22.78 0.31
CA LEU A 39 -9.96 -22.33 -0.86
C LEU A 39 -9.26 -22.73 -2.16
N TYR A 40 -7.94 -22.62 -2.18
CA TYR A 40 -7.12 -22.91 -3.37
C TYR A 40 -6.74 -24.38 -3.48
N LEU A 41 -6.52 -25.09 -2.37
CA LEU A 41 -6.17 -26.52 -2.36
C LEU A 41 -7.26 -27.42 -2.96
N LYS A 42 -8.50 -26.94 -3.04
CA LYS A 42 -9.59 -27.61 -3.76
C LYS A 42 -9.29 -27.77 -5.26
N GLN A 43 -8.50 -26.88 -5.83
CA GLN A 43 -8.23 -26.81 -7.27
C GLN A 43 -6.73 -26.87 -7.63
N ALA A 44 -5.85 -26.49 -6.76
CA ALA A 44 -4.40 -26.54 -6.94
C ALA A 44 -3.77 -27.71 -6.17
N ASN A 45 -2.59 -28.14 -6.59
CA ASN A 45 -1.86 -29.21 -5.93
C ASN A 45 -1.20 -28.74 -4.63
N PHE A 46 -0.69 -27.51 -4.61
CA PHE A 46 -0.08 -26.93 -3.42
C PHE A 46 -0.28 -25.41 -3.32
N VAL A 47 -0.11 -24.90 -2.11
CA VAL A 47 -0.10 -23.47 -1.79
C VAL A 47 1.21 -23.13 -1.11
N VAL A 48 1.92 -22.12 -1.59
CA VAL A 48 3.07 -21.54 -0.88
C VAL A 48 2.54 -20.49 0.10
N SER A 49 2.65 -20.79 1.39
CA SER A 49 2.19 -19.92 2.48
C SER A 49 3.30 -19.01 2.98
N GLY A 50 3.00 -17.74 3.17
CA GLY A 50 3.94 -16.69 3.58
C GLY A 50 4.54 -15.95 2.41
N GLU A 51 5.81 -15.56 2.54
CA GLU A 51 6.54 -14.82 1.52
C GLU A 51 7.15 -15.80 0.49
N PRO A 52 6.59 -15.87 -0.72
CA PRO A 52 6.98 -16.92 -1.69
C PRO A 52 8.41 -16.76 -2.19
N GLU A 53 8.96 -15.54 -2.18
CA GLU A 53 10.34 -15.29 -2.62
C GLU A 53 11.34 -16.09 -1.79
N PHE A 54 11.16 -16.13 -0.48
CA PHE A 54 12.04 -16.91 0.40
C PHE A 54 11.85 -18.42 0.25
N PHE A 55 10.61 -18.84 -0.05
CA PHE A 55 10.38 -20.25 -0.35
C PHE A 55 11.18 -20.68 -1.58
N PHE A 56 11.11 -19.92 -2.68
CA PHE A 56 11.82 -20.25 -3.92
C PHE A 56 13.34 -19.99 -3.86
N LEU A 57 13.78 -19.06 -3.00
CA LEU A 57 15.20 -18.87 -2.75
C LEU A 57 15.86 -20.12 -2.13
N ASN A 58 15.13 -20.80 -1.24
CA ASN A 58 15.64 -21.94 -0.46
C ASN A 58 15.22 -23.31 -1.04
N GLN A 59 14.55 -23.35 -2.20
CA GLN A 59 14.08 -24.58 -2.83
C GLN A 59 14.53 -24.69 -4.28
N ASP A 60 14.97 -25.89 -4.66
CA ASP A 60 15.21 -26.21 -6.07
C ASP A 60 13.87 -26.42 -6.79
N ILE A 61 13.57 -25.55 -7.75
CA ILE A 61 12.36 -25.65 -8.57
C ILE A 61 12.30 -26.97 -9.33
N LYS A 62 13.44 -27.52 -9.78
CA LYS A 62 13.49 -28.82 -10.45
C LYS A 62 13.06 -29.96 -9.52
N LYS A 63 13.47 -29.87 -8.25
CA LYS A 63 13.03 -30.82 -7.21
C LYS A 63 11.51 -30.73 -7.00
N ILE A 64 10.93 -29.53 -6.90
CA ILE A 64 9.48 -29.34 -6.78
C ILE A 64 8.73 -29.94 -7.98
N ILE A 65 9.26 -29.77 -9.21
CA ILE A 65 8.64 -30.32 -10.43
C ILE A 65 8.70 -31.85 -10.44
N ASN A 66 9.81 -32.45 -10.00
CA ASN A 66 10.02 -33.88 -10.00
C ASN A 66 9.25 -34.61 -8.89
N GLU A 67 9.30 -34.06 -7.67
CA GLU A 67 8.68 -34.68 -6.48
C GLU A 67 7.19 -34.38 -6.37
N LYS A 68 6.72 -33.34 -7.05
CA LYS A 68 5.29 -32.89 -7.05
C LYS A 68 4.68 -32.84 -5.65
N PRO A 69 5.25 -32.07 -4.71
CA PRO A 69 4.69 -31.96 -3.37
C PRO A 69 3.24 -31.41 -3.41
N SER A 70 2.45 -31.77 -2.41
CA SER A 70 1.05 -31.32 -2.27
C SER A 70 0.78 -30.67 -0.92
N GLY A 71 -0.31 -29.92 -0.83
CA GLY A 71 -0.73 -29.26 0.40
C GLY A 71 -0.09 -27.91 0.64
N ILE A 72 0.08 -27.53 1.89
CA ILE A 72 0.62 -26.22 2.28
C ILE A 72 2.13 -26.32 2.43
N LEU A 73 2.87 -25.61 1.56
CA LEU A 73 4.33 -25.52 1.61
C LEU A 73 4.72 -24.19 2.28
N LYS A 74 5.67 -24.25 3.19
CA LYS A 74 6.17 -23.07 3.93
C LYS A 74 7.66 -22.92 3.76
N ASN A 75 8.13 -21.67 3.78
CA ASN A 75 9.56 -21.42 3.94
C ASN A 75 9.97 -21.80 5.38
N LEU A 76 10.98 -22.62 5.52
CA LEU A 76 11.54 -23.05 6.80
C LEU A 76 12.90 -22.39 7.11
N GLY A 77 13.42 -21.54 6.21
CA GLY A 77 14.72 -20.90 6.36
C GLY A 77 14.64 -19.50 6.94
N ASN A 78 15.69 -19.11 7.67
CA ASN A 78 15.94 -17.70 8.05
C ASN A 78 16.81 -17.08 6.96
N SER A 79 16.20 -16.24 6.12
CA SER A 79 16.90 -15.51 5.07
C SER A 79 16.77 -14.01 5.27
N SER A 80 17.82 -13.27 4.97
CA SER A 80 17.80 -11.81 4.96
C SER A 80 16.99 -11.28 3.77
N LEU A 81 16.45 -10.09 3.88
CA LEU A 81 15.88 -9.40 2.72
C LEU A 81 16.94 -9.09 1.66
N ASP A 82 18.22 -9.02 2.04
CA ASP A 82 19.34 -8.79 1.13
C ASP A 82 19.65 -10.01 0.27
N ASP A 83 19.23 -11.23 0.67
CA ASP A 83 19.42 -12.45 -0.10
C ASP A 83 18.47 -12.54 -1.32
N LEU A 84 17.41 -11.70 -1.34
CA LEU A 84 16.45 -11.70 -2.43
C LEU A 84 17.02 -11.01 -3.67
N PRO A 85 16.84 -11.59 -4.86
CA PRO A 85 17.21 -10.91 -6.10
C PRO A 85 16.34 -9.67 -6.35
N TYR A 86 16.84 -8.73 -7.11
CA TYR A 86 16.03 -7.59 -7.54
C TYR A 86 14.87 -8.07 -8.42
N PRO A 87 13.66 -7.53 -8.22
CA PRO A 87 12.49 -7.90 -9.03
C PRO A 87 12.73 -7.61 -10.53
N SER A 88 12.37 -8.54 -11.41
CA SER A 88 12.55 -8.42 -12.87
C SER A 88 11.50 -7.51 -13.51
N TRP A 89 11.52 -6.21 -13.20
CA TRP A 89 10.57 -5.23 -13.74
C TRP A 89 10.68 -5.07 -15.27
N ASP A 90 11.85 -5.33 -15.86
CA ASP A 90 12.11 -5.31 -17.30
C ASP A 90 11.14 -6.19 -18.09
N GLN A 91 10.73 -7.32 -17.54
CA GLN A 91 9.72 -8.21 -18.16
C GLN A 91 8.35 -7.51 -18.33
N THR A 92 8.06 -6.49 -17.55
CA THR A 92 6.81 -5.75 -17.65
C THR A 92 6.88 -4.60 -18.67
N PHE A 93 8.08 -4.18 -19.07
CA PHE A 93 8.27 -2.96 -19.87
C PHE A 93 7.67 -3.04 -21.26
N LYS A 94 7.63 -4.22 -21.88
CA LYS A 94 6.94 -4.46 -23.15
C LYS A 94 5.42 -4.27 -23.07
N TYR A 95 4.84 -4.30 -21.87
CA TYR A 95 3.43 -4.04 -21.61
C TYR A 95 3.18 -2.64 -21.02
N GLY A 96 4.14 -1.71 -21.17
CA GLY A 96 4.06 -0.34 -20.64
C GLY A 96 4.77 -0.12 -19.31
N GLY A 97 5.02 -1.18 -18.54
CA GLY A 97 5.65 -1.13 -17.22
C GLY A 97 4.83 -0.43 -16.13
N PRO A 98 5.28 -0.49 -14.88
CA PRO A 98 4.58 0.17 -13.78
C PRO A 98 4.69 1.69 -13.86
N ARG A 99 3.64 2.39 -13.44
CA ARG A 99 3.54 3.85 -13.44
C ARG A 99 2.89 4.36 -12.16
N ALA A 100 3.33 5.52 -11.68
CA ALA A 100 2.70 6.26 -10.60
C ALA A 100 2.53 7.72 -11.04
N PHE A 101 1.33 8.07 -11.49
CA PHE A 101 1.01 9.39 -12.03
C PHE A 101 1.28 10.54 -11.06
N PHE A 102 1.24 10.27 -9.76
CA PHE A 102 1.54 11.26 -8.72
C PHE A 102 3.01 11.69 -8.73
N ILE A 103 3.92 10.82 -9.15
CA ILE A 103 5.37 11.08 -9.26
C ILE A 103 5.71 11.58 -10.66
N SER A 104 5.25 10.86 -11.68
CA SER A 104 5.46 11.22 -13.08
C SER A 104 4.31 10.74 -13.95
N LEU A 105 3.83 11.62 -14.85
CA LEU A 105 2.74 11.31 -15.79
C LEU A 105 3.19 10.38 -16.93
N PHE A 106 4.44 10.51 -17.37
CA PHE A 106 4.90 9.89 -18.63
C PHE A 106 5.99 8.84 -18.43
N GLN A 107 6.66 8.86 -17.31
CA GLN A 107 7.80 7.97 -17.07
C GLN A 107 7.40 6.76 -16.24
N LYS A 108 8.09 5.64 -16.45
CA LYS A 108 7.95 4.45 -15.61
C LYS A 108 8.33 4.79 -14.16
N THR A 109 7.59 4.21 -13.23
CA THR A 109 7.85 4.32 -11.80
C THR A 109 7.89 2.93 -11.21
N ILE A 110 9.06 2.49 -10.75
CA ILE A 110 9.25 1.15 -10.19
C ILE A 110 8.83 1.13 -8.72
N PRO A 111 7.95 0.20 -8.32
CA PRO A 111 7.74 -0.11 -6.92
C PRO A 111 8.99 -0.76 -6.32
N ILE A 112 9.39 -0.30 -5.13
CA ILE A 112 10.56 -0.80 -4.41
C ILE A 112 10.22 -0.97 -2.93
N LEU A 113 10.89 -1.89 -2.24
CA LEU A 113 10.76 -2.11 -0.81
C LEU A 113 12.12 -1.98 -0.13
N TYR A 114 12.20 -1.12 0.88
CA TYR A 114 13.31 -1.05 1.83
C TYR A 114 13.07 -1.93 3.04
N SER A 115 11.81 -1.98 3.50
CA SER A 115 11.41 -2.75 4.68
C SER A 115 10.12 -3.52 4.50
N ARG A 116 9.94 -4.55 5.31
CA ARG A 116 8.70 -5.33 5.47
C ARG A 116 8.33 -5.40 6.94
N GLY A 117 7.02 -5.47 7.22
CA GLY A 117 6.47 -5.54 8.57
C GLY A 117 6.07 -4.18 9.14
N CYS A 118 5.09 -4.20 10.06
CA CYS A 118 4.57 -2.99 10.69
C CYS A 118 4.18 -3.26 12.16
N PRO A 119 4.74 -2.52 13.14
CA PRO A 119 4.50 -2.76 14.55
C PRO A 119 3.23 -2.09 15.09
N TYR A 120 2.59 -1.21 14.30
CA TYR A 120 1.47 -0.38 14.78
C TYR A 120 0.23 -1.18 15.16
N SER A 121 -0.54 -0.65 16.10
CA SER A 121 -1.73 -1.28 16.66
C SER A 121 -2.92 -1.35 15.69
N CYS A 122 -2.92 -0.57 14.62
CA CYS A 122 -3.90 -0.66 13.54
C CYS A 122 -3.87 -2.01 12.79
N PHE A 123 -2.95 -2.93 13.16
CA PHE A 123 -2.99 -4.33 12.71
C PHE A 123 -4.36 -5.00 12.93
N HIS A 124 -5.17 -4.43 13.80
CA HIS A 124 -6.51 -4.89 14.07
C HIS A 124 -7.36 -5.01 12.79
N TYR A 125 -7.21 -4.07 11.84
CA TYR A 125 -7.89 -4.09 10.55
C TYR A 125 -6.94 -4.07 9.34
N CYS A 126 -5.67 -3.75 9.54
CA CYS A 126 -4.69 -3.59 8.48
C CYS A 126 -4.09 -4.93 8.06
N THR A 127 -3.95 -5.14 6.76
CA THR A 127 -3.42 -6.39 6.18
C THR A 127 -1.90 -6.47 6.15
N TYR A 128 -1.17 -5.36 6.26
CA TYR A 128 0.30 -5.37 6.23
C TYR A 128 0.91 -6.33 7.26
N PRO A 129 0.53 -6.27 8.55
CA PRO A 129 1.08 -7.19 9.54
C PRO A 129 0.68 -8.66 9.33
N THR A 130 -0.47 -8.92 8.71
CA THR A 130 -0.90 -10.28 8.36
C THR A 130 -0.04 -10.87 7.25
N GLN A 131 0.42 -10.04 6.31
CA GLN A 131 1.20 -10.45 5.15
C GLN A 131 2.70 -10.46 5.41
N GLN A 132 3.22 -9.47 6.14
CA GLN A 132 4.65 -9.19 6.30
C GLN A 132 5.14 -9.33 7.73
N GLY A 133 4.24 -9.61 8.69
CA GLY A 133 4.54 -9.69 10.12
C GLY A 133 4.57 -8.33 10.83
N ARG A 134 4.71 -8.37 12.15
CA ARG A 134 4.75 -7.19 13.02
C ARG A 134 6.15 -6.69 13.30
N VAL A 135 7.16 -7.53 13.09
CA VAL A 135 8.57 -7.15 13.24
C VAL A 135 9.05 -6.47 11.96
N VAL A 136 9.60 -5.29 12.08
CA VAL A 136 10.15 -4.57 10.93
C VAL A 136 11.50 -5.18 10.56
N ARG A 137 11.57 -5.82 9.40
CA ARG A 137 12.79 -6.34 8.77
C ARG A 137 13.20 -5.39 7.65
N ARG A 138 14.50 -5.16 7.46
CA ARG A 138 15.02 -4.23 6.46
C ARG A 138 16.10 -4.87 5.61
N ARG A 139 16.18 -4.41 4.39
CA ARG A 139 17.38 -4.56 3.57
C ARG A 139 18.48 -3.66 4.14
N SER A 140 19.73 -3.98 3.86
CA SER A 140 20.82 -3.02 4.05
C SER A 140 20.63 -1.81 3.12
N VAL A 141 21.12 -0.66 3.53
CA VAL A 141 21.06 0.55 2.71
C VAL A 141 21.83 0.35 1.41
N ASP A 142 22.98 -0.33 1.46
CA ASP A 142 23.81 -0.60 0.29
C ASP A 142 23.10 -1.52 -0.72
N ASN A 143 22.37 -2.55 -0.26
CA ASN A 143 21.57 -3.41 -1.13
C ASN A 143 20.43 -2.62 -1.80
N LEU A 144 19.74 -1.75 -1.07
CA LEU A 144 18.70 -0.87 -1.61
C LEU A 144 19.27 0.09 -2.67
N ILE A 145 20.39 0.74 -2.38
CA ILE A 145 21.04 1.68 -3.32
C ILE A 145 21.52 0.93 -4.57
N GLY A 146 22.06 -0.27 -4.42
CA GLY A 146 22.45 -1.13 -5.54
C GLY A 146 21.27 -1.41 -6.49
N GLU A 147 20.07 -1.69 -5.98
CA GLU A 147 18.88 -1.87 -6.81
C GLU A 147 18.47 -0.58 -7.53
N ILE A 148 18.47 0.56 -6.84
CA ILE A 148 18.16 1.86 -7.45
C ILE A 148 19.16 2.19 -8.56
N GLU A 149 20.45 1.96 -8.33
CA GLU A 149 21.49 2.14 -9.34
C GLU A 149 21.31 1.20 -10.53
N TYR A 150 21.03 -0.07 -10.28
CA TYR A 150 20.79 -1.06 -11.34
C TYR A 150 19.71 -0.61 -12.31
N TRP A 151 18.54 -0.21 -11.77
CA TRP A 151 17.42 0.26 -12.59
C TRP A 151 17.70 1.61 -13.25
N SER A 152 18.43 2.50 -12.57
CA SER A 152 18.74 3.82 -13.10
C SER A 152 19.76 3.74 -14.25
N LYS A 153 20.81 2.94 -14.08
CA LYS A 153 21.91 2.83 -15.07
C LYS A 153 21.52 1.98 -16.28
N ASN A 154 20.89 0.82 -16.06
CA ASN A 154 20.61 -0.13 -17.14
C ASN A 154 19.32 0.18 -17.92
N TYR A 155 18.34 0.84 -17.28
CA TYR A 155 17.01 1.05 -17.86
C TYR A 155 16.55 2.51 -17.84
N ASN A 156 17.41 3.44 -17.44
CA ASN A 156 17.12 4.88 -17.32
C ASN A 156 15.86 5.16 -16.45
N ILE A 157 15.63 4.36 -15.41
CA ILE A 157 14.54 4.58 -14.46
C ILE A 157 14.96 5.66 -13.47
N LYS A 158 14.12 6.70 -13.35
CA LYS A 158 14.36 7.83 -12.44
C LYS A 158 13.28 8.00 -11.39
N ASN A 159 12.23 7.18 -11.44
CA ASN A 159 11.11 7.30 -10.50
C ASN A 159 10.88 5.99 -9.77
N PHE A 160 10.74 6.09 -8.45
CA PHE A 160 10.55 4.96 -7.55
C PHE A 160 9.38 5.22 -6.60
N LEU A 161 8.64 4.18 -6.26
CA LEU A 161 7.59 4.25 -5.25
C LEU A 161 7.91 3.23 -4.15
N PHE A 162 8.32 3.69 -2.99
CA PHE A 162 8.54 2.83 -1.84
C PHE A 162 7.18 2.35 -1.32
N ARG A 163 7.03 1.03 -1.27
CA ARG A 163 5.82 0.33 -0.80
C ARG A 163 5.99 -0.22 0.61
N ASP A 164 6.89 0.37 1.37
CA ASP A 164 7.07 0.10 2.80
C ASP A 164 5.80 0.49 3.55
N PRO A 165 5.30 -0.32 4.51
CA PRO A 165 4.14 0.06 5.31
C PRO A 165 4.32 1.39 6.05
N VAL A 166 5.56 1.68 6.48
CA VAL A 166 5.94 2.94 7.14
C VAL A 166 7.42 3.22 6.85
N PHE A 167 7.71 3.91 5.76
CA PHE A 167 9.10 4.17 5.32
C PHE A 167 9.94 4.89 6.37
N SER A 168 9.41 5.96 6.97
CA SER A 168 10.13 6.79 7.95
C SER A 168 9.98 6.33 9.41
N ILE A 169 9.75 5.03 9.66
CA ILE A 169 9.62 4.51 11.04
C ILE A 169 10.90 4.63 11.88
N ASN A 170 12.05 4.79 11.23
CA ASN A 170 13.34 5.05 11.85
C ASN A 170 14.05 6.17 11.11
N ASN A 171 13.97 7.39 11.65
CA ASN A 171 14.50 8.60 11.01
C ASN A 171 16.00 8.52 10.73
N LYS A 172 16.80 7.90 11.63
CA LYS A 172 18.25 7.74 11.42
C LYS A 172 18.54 6.93 10.15
N LEU A 173 17.89 5.78 10.00
CA LEU A 173 18.06 4.94 8.80
C LEU A 173 17.47 5.60 7.55
N THR A 174 16.38 6.33 7.69
CA THR A 174 15.79 7.10 6.59
C THR A 174 16.77 8.17 6.08
N LEU A 175 17.46 8.87 6.95
CA LEU A 175 18.50 9.85 6.61
C LEU A 175 19.74 9.19 6.00
N GLU A 176 20.09 7.98 6.45
CA GLU A 176 21.18 7.20 5.86
C GLU A 176 20.89 6.84 4.40
N VAL A 177 19.67 6.42 4.09
CA VAL A 177 19.22 6.22 2.69
C VAL A 177 19.39 7.50 1.86
N CYS A 178 18.99 8.65 2.41
CA CYS A 178 19.18 9.94 1.75
C CYS A 178 20.64 10.25 1.48
N LYS A 179 21.49 10.06 2.48
CA LYS A 179 22.94 10.27 2.36
C LYS A 179 23.54 9.42 1.25
N LYS A 180 23.20 8.14 1.22
CA LYS A 180 23.67 7.20 0.19
C LYS A 180 23.16 7.53 -1.23
N ILE A 181 21.92 7.98 -1.37
CA ILE A 181 21.41 8.47 -2.66
C ILE A 181 22.25 9.65 -3.18
N LYS A 182 22.60 10.61 -2.29
CA LYS A 182 23.44 11.76 -2.63
C LYS A 182 24.87 11.35 -2.97
N GLU A 183 25.48 10.47 -2.16
CA GLU A 183 26.85 9.94 -2.39
C GLU A 183 26.98 9.20 -3.73
N ALA A 184 25.97 8.44 -4.11
CA ALA A 184 25.89 7.72 -5.38
C ALA A 184 25.58 8.63 -6.59
N GLY A 185 25.34 9.93 -6.38
CA GLY A 185 25.00 10.90 -7.43
C GLY A 185 23.67 10.60 -8.13
N LEU A 186 22.75 9.87 -7.48
CA LEU A 186 21.50 9.43 -8.06
C LEU A 186 20.49 10.58 -8.15
N LYS A 187 20.14 10.97 -9.36
CA LYS A 187 19.11 12.00 -9.65
C LYS A 187 17.75 11.33 -9.84
N ILE A 188 17.12 10.93 -8.75
CA ILE A 188 15.83 10.22 -8.74
C ILE A 188 14.68 11.07 -8.17
N LYS A 189 13.45 10.64 -8.46
CA LYS A 189 12.23 11.09 -7.77
C LYS A 189 11.58 9.89 -7.13
N PHE A 190 11.10 10.05 -5.90
CA PHE A 190 10.42 8.95 -5.26
C PHE A 190 9.20 9.39 -4.44
N GLY A 191 8.34 8.41 -4.16
CA GLY A 191 7.22 8.51 -3.25
C GLY A 191 7.34 7.50 -2.12
N ILE A 192 6.71 7.79 -0.99
CA ILE A 192 6.69 6.91 0.20
C ILE A 192 5.28 6.80 0.77
N GLU A 193 5.04 5.72 1.50
CA GLU A 193 3.92 5.58 2.42
C GLU A 193 4.46 5.65 3.85
N THR A 194 3.84 6.42 4.72
CA THR A 194 4.27 6.56 6.12
C THR A 194 3.17 7.08 7.02
N HIS A 195 3.43 7.09 8.32
CA HIS A 195 2.56 7.69 9.33
C HIS A 195 3.04 9.10 9.68
N LEU A 196 2.13 10.07 9.85
CA LEU A 196 2.48 11.47 10.14
C LEU A 196 3.34 11.64 11.40
N ASN A 197 3.17 10.78 12.41
CA ASN A 197 4.00 10.81 13.62
C ASN A 197 5.51 10.60 13.36
N ASN A 198 5.86 10.01 12.23
CA ASN A 198 7.24 9.73 11.84
C ASN A 198 7.81 10.78 10.88
N LEU A 199 7.10 11.89 10.71
CA LEU A 199 7.52 13.01 9.88
C LEU A 199 7.70 14.27 10.72
N SER A 200 8.67 15.07 10.32
CA SER A 200 8.82 16.47 10.72
C SER A 200 9.10 17.31 9.48
N GLU A 201 8.99 18.62 9.61
CA GLU A 201 9.32 19.53 8.51
C GLU A 201 10.78 19.38 8.10
N ASP A 202 11.70 19.25 9.07
CA ASP A 202 13.13 19.11 8.79
C ASP A 202 13.43 17.79 8.08
N LEU A 203 12.87 16.67 8.53
CA LEU A 203 13.00 15.39 7.83
C LEU A 203 12.45 15.49 6.42
N ALA A 204 11.31 16.16 6.22
CA ALA A 204 10.73 16.34 4.91
C ALA A 204 11.59 17.18 3.96
N LYS A 205 12.30 18.21 4.46
CA LYS A 205 13.29 18.99 3.70
C LYS A 205 14.45 18.11 3.24
N GLU A 206 15.04 17.34 4.14
CA GLU A 206 16.14 16.42 3.81
C GLU A 206 15.72 15.39 2.75
N LEU A 207 14.52 14.82 2.91
CA LEU A 207 13.96 13.87 1.95
C LEU A 207 13.66 14.52 0.60
N TYR A 208 13.17 15.77 0.58
CA TYR A 208 12.94 16.52 -0.66
C TYR A 208 14.23 16.73 -1.46
N ASP A 209 15.32 17.09 -0.77
CA ASP A 209 16.64 17.29 -1.38
C ASP A 209 17.21 16.00 -1.95
N CYS A 210 16.78 14.83 -1.42
CA CYS A 210 17.14 13.51 -1.94
C CYS A 210 16.23 13.02 -3.08
N GLY A 211 15.16 13.75 -3.39
CA GLY A 211 14.26 13.41 -4.47
C GLY A 211 12.85 13.00 -4.06
N LEU A 212 12.47 13.06 -2.78
CA LEU A 212 11.08 12.83 -2.36
C LEU A 212 10.14 13.86 -2.99
N ARG A 213 9.06 13.38 -3.63
CA ARG A 213 8.08 14.23 -4.30
C ARG A 213 6.64 13.90 -3.93
N TYR A 214 6.42 12.77 -3.28
CA TYR A 214 5.08 12.28 -2.99
C TYR A 214 5.03 11.47 -1.69
N ILE A 215 4.04 11.73 -0.86
CA ILE A 215 3.80 11.00 0.40
C ILE A 215 2.35 10.56 0.46
N GLU A 216 2.12 9.30 0.82
CA GLU A 216 0.81 8.76 1.21
C GLU A 216 0.72 8.67 2.73
N VAL A 217 -0.33 9.24 3.31
CA VAL A 217 -0.59 9.17 4.76
C VAL A 217 -2.03 8.79 5.05
N GLY A 218 -2.22 7.81 5.92
CA GLY A 218 -3.53 7.46 6.43
C GLY A 218 -3.95 8.42 7.55
N ILE A 219 -5.07 9.11 7.39
CA ILE A 219 -5.79 9.85 8.45
C ILE A 219 -6.88 8.98 9.04
N GLU A 220 -7.55 8.22 8.18
CA GLU A 220 -8.65 7.27 8.37
C GLU A 220 -9.94 7.94 8.86
N SER A 221 -9.96 8.49 10.06
CA SER A 221 -11.08 9.23 10.66
C SER A 221 -10.57 10.39 11.51
N VAL A 222 -11.43 11.34 11.78
CA VAL A 222 -11.12 12.51 12.64
C VAL A 222 -11.85 12.48 13.98
N THR A 223 -12.72 11.53 14.16
CA THR A 223 -13.54 11.42 15.37
C THR A 223 -12.88 10.49 16.38
N ASP A 224 -12.57 10.99 17.57
CA ASP A 224 -11.80 10.26 18.59
C ASP A 224 -12.40 8.91 18.96
N LYS A 225 -13.74 8.83 19.10
CA LYS A 225 -14.41 7.55 19.38
C LYS A 225 -14.17 6.50 18.31
N VAL A 226 -14.14 6.91 17.01
CA VAL A 226 -13.91 6.04 15.86
C VAL A 226 -12.45 5.60 15.80
N ILE A 227 -11.53 6.54 16.00
CA ILE A 227 -10.08 6.29 16.04
C ILE A 227 -9.74 5.30 17.15
N LYS A 228 -10.26 5.50 18.36
CA LYS A 228 -10.04 4.61 19.50
C LYS A 228 -10.63 3.23 19.26
N ALA A 229 -11.85 3.13 18.74
CA ALA A 229 -12.49 1.85 18.41
C ALA A 229 -11.71 1.07 17.35
N SER A 230 -11.06 1.78 16.40
CA SER A 230 -10.21 1.19 15.36
C SER A 230 -8.79 0.89 15.84
N LYS A 231 -8.48 1.08 17.13
CA LYS A 231 -7.14 0.88 17.74
C LYS A 231 -6.03 1.63 16.97
N ARG A 232 -6.38 2.76 16.38
CA ARG A 232 -5.46 3.59 15.64
C ARG A 232 -4.84 4.66 16.54
N PHE A 233 -3.58 4.98 16.26
CA PHE A 233 -2.89 6.10 16.86
C PHE A 233 -2.97 7.31 15.93
N SER A 234 -3.33 8.48 16.45
CA SER A 234 -3.37 9.75 15.72
C SER A 234 -2.65 10.85 16.50
N ILE A 235 -2.22 11.89 15.80
CA ILE A 235 -1.76 13.13 16.40
C ILE A 235 -2.90 14.13 16.49
N GLU A 236 -2.68 15.21 17.23
CA GLU A 236 -3.62 16.31 17.35
C GLU A 236 -3.94 16.91 15.97
N LYS A 237 -5.22 17.17 15.69
CA LYS A 237 -5.74 17.59 14.38
C LYS A 237 -5.05 18.83 13.81
N GLU A 238 -4.84 19.85 14.65
CA GLU A 238 -4.21 21.10 14.21
C GLU A 238 -2.73 20.89 13.86
N LYS A 239 -2.05 19.97 14.55
CA LYS A 239 -0.68 19.55 14.21
C LYS A 239 -0.65 18.80 12.88
N GLU A 240 -1.61 17.90 12.60
CA GLU A 240 -1.74 17.23 11.32
C GLU A 240 -1.86 18.23 10.17
N ILE A 241 -2.77 19.22 10.32
CA ILE A 241 -2.98 20.26 9.32
C ILE A 241 -1.70 21.07 9.08
N THR A 242 -1.07 21.52 10.17
CA THR A 242 0.12 22.36 10.10
C THR A 242 1.28 21.61 9.43
N LEU A 243 1.53 20.37 9.84
CA LEU A 243 2.59 19.53 9.27
C LEU A 243 2.36 19.24 7.78
N ILE A 244 1.14 18.85 7.39
CA ILE A 244 0.83 18.59 5.98
C ILE A 244 1.03 19.85 5.14
N LYS A 245 0.55 21.00 5.61
CA LYS A 245 0.73 22.27 4.90
C LYS A 245 2.19 22.71 4.80
N SER A 246 3.00 22.52 5.84
CA SER A 246 4.44 22.85 5.80
C SER A 246 5.19 21.95 4.80
N ILE A 247 4.92 20.65 4.80
CA ILE A 247 5.53 19.70 3.85
C ILE A 247 5.13 20.02 2.40
N GLU A 248 3.87 20.40 2.16
CA GLU A 248 3.45 20.78 0.80
C GLU A 248 4.08 22.11 0.33
N LYS A 249 4.39 23.04 1.23
CA LYS A 249 5.12 24.28 0.90
C LYS A 249 6.55 23.99 0.41
N ILE A 250 7.20 22.93 0.90
CA ILE A 250 8.50 22.46 0.42
C ILE A 250 8.44 21.99 -1.05
N GLY A 251 7.26 21.53 -1.51
CA GLY A 251 7.04 21.03 -2.87
C GLY A 251 6.76 19.53 -2.95
N ILE A 252 6.57 18.87 -1.80
CA ILE A 252 6.16 17.46 -1.72
C ILE A 252 4.64 17.41 -1.80
N LYS A 253 4.09 16.56 -2.68
CA LYS A 253 2.65 16.34 -2.76
C LYS A 253 2.23 15.31 -1.71
N ILE A 254 1.15 15.59 -1.00
CA ILE A 254 0.60 14.65 -0.02
C ILE A 254 -0.75 14.12 -0.50
N LYS A 255 -0.93 12.79 -0.37
CA LYS A 255 -2.23 12.12 -0.46
C LYS A 255 -2.68 11.72 0.94
N THR A 256 -3.79 12.30 1.40
CA THR A 256 -4.46 11.89 2.63
C THR A 256 -5.48 10.80 2.31
N MET A 257 -5.53 9.75 3.15
CA MET A 257 -6.45 8.63 2.98
C MET A 257 -7.43 8.58 4.15
N PHE A 258 -8.71 8.41 3.83
CA PHE A 258 -9.82 8.31 4.78
C PHE A 258 -10.57 7.00 4.58
N ILE A 259 -11.09 6.44 5.66
CA ILE A 259 -11.91 5.23 5.67
C ILE A 259 -13.26 5.56 6.29
N TYR A 260 -14.34 5.30 5.56
CA TYR A 260 -15.71 5.43 6.03
C TYR A 260 -16.30 4.06 6.39
N GLY A 261 -17.17 4.03 7.37
CA GLY A 261 -17.76 2.79 7.86
C GLY A 261 -16.88 2.01 8.83
N LEU A 262 -15.91 2.68 9.45
CA LEU A 262 -15.18 2.14 10.60
C LEU A 262 -16.15 1.87 11.78
N PRO A 263 -15.79 1.00 12.75
CA PRO A 263 -16.60 0.82 13.94
C PRO A 263 -16.99 2.14 14.60
N LEU A 264 -18.27 2.29 14.96
CA LEU A 264 -18.89 3.49 15.53
C LEU A 264 -19.08 4.68 14.57
N ASP A 265 -18.71 4.55 13.29
CA ASP A 265 -19.01 5.60 12.30
C ASP A 265 -20.53 5.80 12.13
N ASP A 266 -20.87 7.03 11.72
CA ASP A 266 -22.19 7.44 11.24
C ASP A 266 -22.00 8.50 10.16
N LEU A 267 -23.10 8.97 9.54
CA LEU A 267 -23.02 9.98 8.47
C LEU A 267 -22.36 11.27 8.93
N LYS A 268 -22.53 11.64 10.20
CA LYS A 268 -21.90 12.85 10.77
C LYS A 268 -20.38 12.68 10.85
N THR A 269 -19.87 11.58 11.37
CA THR A 269 -18.42 11.33 11.49
C THR A 269 -17.74 11.23 10.13
N CYS A 270 -18.43 10.66 9.13
CA CYS A 270 -17.95 10.67 7.74
C CYS A 270 -17.90 12.09 7.17
N GLN A 271 -18.93 12.93 7.44
CA GLN A 271 -18.95 14.32 7.02
C GLN A 271 -17.86 15.14 7.72
N ASP A 272 -17.63 14.94 9.02
CA ASP A 272 -16.56 15.60 9.78
C ASP A 272 -15.18 15.27 9.15
N SER A 273 -14.97 14.04 8.70
CA SER A 273 -13.75 13.63 8.00
C SER A 273 -13.58 14.31 6.64
N LEU A 274 -14.65 14.49 5.87
CA LEU A 274 -14.63 15.25 4.62
C LEU A 274 -14.32 16.73 4.86
N ASP A 275 -14.91 17.34 5.87
CA ASP A 275 -14.69 18.75 6.19
C ASP A 275 -13.25 18.98 6.67
N PHE A 276 -12.71 18.06 7.41
CA PHE A 276 -11.30 18.04 7.79
C PHE A 276 -10.37 17.90 6.58
N ALA A 277 -10.68 17.00 5.65
CA ALA A 277 -9.92 16.86 4.40
C ALA A 277 -9.89 18.18 3.62
N LYS A 278 -11.02 18.89 3.53
CA LYS A 278 -11.11 20.22 2.90
C LYS A 278 -10.28 21.27 3.65
N LYS A 279 -10.26 21.24 4.99
CA LYS A 279 -9.46 22.15 5.84
C LYS A 279 -7.96 21.92 5.66
N ILE A 280 -7.51 20.66 5.57
CA ILE A 280 -6.14 20.30 5.23
C ILE A 280 -5.79 20.84 3.84
N ASN A 281 -6.65 20.63 2.87
CA ASN A 281 -6.44 20.96 1.47
C ASN A 281 -5.16 20.33 0.87
N ALA A 282 -4.92 19.04 1.14
CA ALA A 282 -3.78 18.31 0.59
C ALA A 282 -3.82 18.23 -0.95
N SER A 283 -2.72 17.84 -1.59
CA SER A 283 -2.64 17.67 -3.05
C SER A 283 -3.62 16.61 -3.56
N TYR A 284 -3.83 15.56 -2.78
CA TYR A 284 -4.79 14.49 -3.10
C TYR A 284 -5.50 14.03 -1.83
N SER A 285 -6.74 13.56 -2.01
CA SER A 285 -7.53 12.94 -0.95
C SER A 285 -8.21 11.69 -1.50
N GLN A 286 -8.13 10.58 -0.78
CA GLN A 286 -8.73 9.31 -1.14
C GLN A 286 -9.70 8.87 -0.04
N TYR A 287 -10.82 8.29 -0.44
CA TYR A 287 -11.86 7.82 0.44
C TYR A 287 -12.19 6.37 0.12
N ASN A 288 -12.10 5.51 1.13
CA ASN A 288 -12.36 4.07 1.02
C ASN A 288 -13.48 3.66 1.97
N ILE A 289 -14.14 2.55 1.66
CA ILE A 289 -15.08 1.90 2.59
C ILE A 289 -14.31 0.88 3.41
N PHE A 290 -14.54 0.89 4.71
CA PHE A 290 -13.96 -0.08 5.62
C PHE A 290 -14.31 -1.51 5.18
N THR A 291 -13.28 -2.35 5.09
CA THR A 291 -13.41 -3.75 4.68
C THR A 291 -12.69 -4.64 5.69
N PRO A 292 -13.42 -5.45 6.47
CA PRO A 292 -12.80 -6.44 7.35
C PRO A 292 -12.21 -7.56 6.48
N TYR A 293 -10.88 -7.56 6.29
CA TYR A 293 -10.21 -8.55 5.46
C TYR A 293 -10.00 -9.87 6.21
N PRO A 294 -10.23 -11.03 5.56
CA PRO A 294 -9.86 -12.33 6.11
C PRO A 294 -8.42 -12.34 6.62
N GLY A 295 -8.21 -12.97 7.77
CA GLY A 295 -6.91 -13.05 8.44
C GLY A 295 -6.58 -11.88 9.37
N THR A 296 -7.36 -10.79 9.35
CA THR A 296 -7.24 -9.71 10.34
C THR A 296 -8.05 -10.02 11.60
N PRO A 297 -7.67 -9.51 12.78
CA PRO A 297 -8.44 -9.68 14.00
C PRO A 297 -9.89 -9.22 13.87
N ILE A 298 -10.12 -8.08 13.23
CA ILE A 298 -11.46 -7.52 13.07
C ILE A 298 -12.35 -8.38 12.15
N TYR A 299 -11.79 -9.12 11.21
CA TYR A 299 -12.58 -10.04 10.39
C TYR A 299 -13.30 -11.07 11.26
N LYS A 300 -12.60 -11.65 12.24
CA LYS A 300 -13.18 -12.60 13.18
C LYS A 300 -14.30 -11.99 14.03
N GLU A 301 -14.15 -10.72 14.43
CA GLU A 301 -15.17 -9.99 15.19
C GLU A 301 -16.43 -9.69 14.36
N TYR A 302 -16.27 -9.60 13.02
CA TYR A 302 -17.33 -9.26 12.09
C TYR A 302 -17.81 -10.45 11.24
N GLU A 303 -17.27 -11.66 11.46
CA GLU A 303 -17.52 -12.82 10.62
C GLU A 303 -19.03 -13.12 10.47
N GLU A 304 -19.78 -13.08 11.56
CA GLU A 304 -21.23 -13.27 11.55
C GLU A 304 -22.01 -12.08 10.94
N LYS A 305 -21.36 -10.92 10.82
CA LYS A 305 -21.95 -9.73 10.19
C LYS A 305 -21.63 -9.64 8.70
N ILE A 306 -20.77 -10.48 8.15
CA ILE A 306 -20.44 -10.48 6.71
C ILE A 306 -21.70 -10.81 5.90
N ILE A 307 -22.01 -9.96 4.93
CA ILE A 307 -23.21 -10.08 4.07
C ILE A 307 -22.86 -10.43 2.63
N SER A 308 -21.60 -10.28 2.21
CA SER A 308 -21.16 -10.68 0.90
C SER A 308 -20.60 -12.11 0.94
N ASN A 309 -21.05 -12.94 0.01
CA ASN A 309 -20.52 -14.29 -0.24
C ASN A 309 -19.43 -14.31 -1.33
N LYS A 310 -19.03 -13.14 -1.85
CA LYS A 310 -18.04 -12.99 -2.91
C LYS A 310 -16.83 -12.24 -2.39
N TYR A 311 -15.65 -12.82 -2.51
CA TYR A 311 -14.41 -12.17 -2.09
C TYR A 311 -14.03 -10.98 -2.98
N GLU A 312 -14.49 -10.93 -4.22
CA GLU A 312 -14.31 -9.80 -5.14
C GLU A 312 -14.92 -8.49 -4.62
N ASP A 313 -15.95 -8.59 -3.79
CA ASP A 313 -16.58 -7.41 -3.17
C ASP A 313 -15.69 -6.74 -2.11
N PHE A 314 -14.64 -7.45 -1.61
CA PHE A 314 -13.70 -6.93 -0.61
C PHE A 314 -12.68 -5.98 -1.26
N SER A 315 -13.17 -5.01 -1.99
CA SER A 315 -12.39 -4.06 -2.81
C SER A 315 -12.22 -2.67 -2.22
N GLN A 316 -12.66 -2.44 -0.96
CA GLN A 316 -12.72 -1.13 -0.29
C GLN A 316 -13.67 -0.11 -0.96
N THR A 317 -14.44 -0.54 -1.94
CA THR A 317 -15.46 0.29 -2.60
C THR A 317 -16.88 -0.17 -2.26
N ASN A 318 -17.01 -1.34 -1.62
CA ASN A 318 -18.27 -1.96 -1.25
C ASN A 318 -18.36 -2.19 0.26
N LEU A 319 -19.56 -2.05 0.80
CA LEU A 319 -19.85 -2.50 2.16
C LEU A 319 -20.16 -4.00 2.12
N VAL A 320 -19.28 -4.80 2.74
CA VAL A 320 -19.34 -6.27 2.72
C VAL A 320 -19.89 -6.88 4.02
N PHE A 321 -20.25 -6.04 4.98
CA PHE A 321 -20.77 -6.47 6.28
C PHE A 321 -21.95 -5.61 6.71
N LYS A 322 -22.76 -6.11 7.64
CA LYS A 322 -23.86 -5.34 8.26
C LYS A 322 -23.26 -4.34 9.25
N HIS A 323 -23.26 -3.05 8.85
CA HIS A 323 -22.87 -1.95 9.72
C HIS A 323 -24.06 -1.51 10.59
N ASP A 324 -23.78 -1.13 11.85
CA ASP A 324 -24.85 -0.83 12.82
C ASP A 324 -25.64 0.46 12.47
N LYS A 325 -25.02 1.43 11.74
CA LYS A 325 -25.62 2.75 11.48
C LYS A 325 -25.63 3.18 10.01
N LEU A 326 -24.83 2.53 9.16
CA LEU A 326 -24.63 2.96 7.79
C LEU A 326 -25.06 1.86 6.82
N SER A 327 -25.81 2.23 5.80
CA SER A 327 -26.17 1.35 4.69
C SER A 327 -25.14 1.44 3.56
N LYS A 328 -25.19 0.47 2.63
CA LYS A 328 -24.39 0.50 1.39
C LYS A 328 -24.66 1.79 0.60
N LYS A 329 -25.93 2.24 0.54
CA LYS A 329 -26.32 3.47 -0.16
C LYS A 329 -25.72 4.72 0.51
N ASP A 330 -25.74 4.77 1.85
CA ASP A 330 -25.16 5.90 2.59
C ASP A 330 -23.67 6.06 2.29
N LEU A 331 -22.91 4.95 2.36
CA LEU A 331 -21.47 4.96 2.10
C LEU A 331 -21.15 5.28 0.63
N SER A 332 -21.87 4.70 -0.32
CA SER A 332 -21.70 5.03 -1.75
C SER A 332 -21.96 6.50 -2.05
N ASN A 333 -23.04 7.05 -1.48
CA ASN A 333 -23.35 8.47 -1.61
C ASN A 333 -22.28 9.34 -0.96
N MET A 334 -21.80 8.96 0.23
CA MET A 334 -20.76 9.70 0.95
C MET A 334 -19.43 9.71 0.20
N ILE A 335 -19.01 8.57 -0.37
CA ILE A 335 -17.82 8.50 -1.24
C ILE A 335 -17.97 9.44 -2.45
N SER A 336 -19.09 9.33 -3.18
CA SER A 336 -19.36 10.17 -4.36
C SER A 336 -19.37 11.66 -3.99
N LYS A 337 -20.03 12.00 -2.89
CA LYS A 337 -20.04 13.37 -2.34
C LYS A 337 -18.63 13.85 -2.00
N SER A 338 -17.82 12.98 -1.36
CA SER A 338 -16.48 13.36 -0.92
C SER A 338 -15.55 13.66 -2.09
N TYR A 339 -15.56 12.85 -3.14
CA TYR A 339 -14.78 13.15 -4.35
C TYR A 339 -15.26 14.43 -5.04
N ARG A 340 -16.57 14.61 -5.21
CA ARG A 340 -17.13 15.82 -5.82
C ARG A 340 -16.77 17.05 -4.99
N ASP A 341 -17.09 17.06 -3.70
CA ASP A 341 -16.96 18.23 -2.82
C ASP A 341 -15.50 18.54 -2.49
N TYR A 342 -14.59 17.57 -2.59
CA TYR A 342 -13.16 17.80 -2.43
C TYR A 342 -12.52 18.36 -3.69
N TYR A 343 -12.78 17.79 -4.86
CA TYR A 343 -12.05 18.13 -6.08
C TYR A 343 -12.70 19.23 -6.92
N LEU A 344 -14.01 19.48 -6.78
CA LEU A 344 -14.73 20.52 -7.52
C LEU A 344 -14.88 21.84 -6.77
N ARG A 345 -14.16 22.07 -5.68
CA ARG A 345 -14.18 23.35 -4.95
C ARG A 345 -13.22 24.36 -5.56
N THR A 346 -13.58 25.64 -5.46
CA THR A 346 -12.80 26.77 -5.98
C THR A 346 -11.37 26.80 -5.44
N ASP A 347 -11.18 26.61 -4.13
CA ASP A 347 -9.86 26.59 -3.49
C ASP A 347 -8.92 25.52 -4.05
N TYR A 348 -9.48 24.37 -4.43
CA TYR A 348 -8.70 23.30 -5.05
C TYR A 348 -8.27 23.65 -6.48
N PHE A 349 -9.16 24.29 -7.26
CA PHE A 349 -8.82 24.82 -8.58
C PHE A 349 -7.71 25.85 -8.51
N PHE A 350 -7.82 26.84 -7.61
CA PHE A 350 -6.77 27.87 -7.41
C PHE A 350 -5.44 27.22 -7.01
N LYS A 351 -5.45 26.20 -6.15
CA LYS A 351 -4.23 25.44 -5.79
C LYS A 351 -3.59 24.78 -7.00
N ILE A 352 -4.37 24.11 -7.85
CA ILE A 352 -3.87 23.46 -9.07
C ILE A 352 -3.28 24.52 -10.03
N PHE A 353 -4.01 25.59 -10.30
CA PHE A 353 -3.52 26.68 -11.17
C PHE A 353 -2.21 27.26 -10.66
N LYS A 354 -2.13 27.61 -9.38
CA LYS A 354 -0.88 28.12 -8.78
C LYS A 354 0.30 27.15 -8.94
N ASN A 355 0.06 25.86 -8.80
CA ASN A 355 1.09 24.84 -8.97
C ASN A 355 1.54 24.69 -10.45
N ILE A 356 0.65 24.88 -11.41
CA ILE A 356 0.97 24.87 -12.84
C ILE A 356 1.81 26.08 -13.19
N PHE A 357 1.39 27.30 -12.79
CA PHE A 357 2.12 28.53 -13.06
C PHE A 357 3.51 28.53 -12.42
N LYS A 358 3.66 28.04 -11.17
CA LYS A 358 4.97 27.89 -10.52
C LYS A 358 5.93 26.96 -11.29
N LYS A 359 5.40 25.94 -11.96
CA LYS A 359 6.23 25.06 -12.81
C LYS A 359 6.66 25.74 -14.11
N LEU A 360 5.82 26.54 -14.73
CA LEU A 360 6.12 27.26 -15.96
C LEU A 360 7.16 28.36 -15.73
N SER A 361 7.12 29.06 -14.60
CA SER A 361 8.08 30.12 -14.24
C SER A 361 9.47 29.60 -13.81
N VAL A 362 9.65 28.32 -13.55
CA VAL A 362 10.95 27.69 -13.21
C VAL A 362 11.62 27.06 -14.45
N THR A 363 10.89 26.94 -15.55
CA THR A 363 11.37 26.39 -16.83
C THR A 363 11.69 27.47 -17.88
N SER A 364 11.41 28.74 -17.57
CA SER A 364 11.88 29.94 -18.28
C SER A 364 13.10 30.55 -17.57
#